data_f472c3710f59a9a81a86943d04ee90b0
#
_entry.id   f472c3710f59a9a81a86943d04ee90b0
#
_cell.length_a   1.000
_cell.length_b   1.000
_cell.length_c   1.000
_cell.angle_alpha   90.00
_cell.angle_beta   90.00
_cell.angle_gamma   90.00
#
_symmetry.space_group_name_H-M   'P 1'
#
loop_
_entity.id
_entity.type
_entity.pdbx_description
1 polymer ?
#
loop_
_entity_poly.entity_id
_entity_poly.type
_entity_poly.pdbx_seq_one_letter_code
_entity_poly.pdbx_strand_id
1 'polypeptide(L)'
;MSFANKCQKDRKELPRISDAEWKVMKVAWALKTVTAKQAVEALAHDTAWKLQTIQTLMTRLVLKGLLAADKSAREHIFTPLATEQECRRAASHSFLARVFDGEIAPFVACLLERKKLTRKEVAELRRILEEKAP
;
A
#
# COMPACT_ATOMS: atom_id res chain seq x y z
N MET A 1 -25.02 -3.50 12.93
CA MET A 1 -25.29 -3.68 11.55
C MET A 1 -24.66 -2.67 10.69
N SER A 2 -25.14 -1.47 10.75
CA SER A 2 -24.52 -0.41 9.96
C SER A 2 -23.05 -0.23 10.30
N PHE A 3 -22.69 -0.52 11.53
CA PHE A 3 -21.29 -0.39 11.95
C PHE A 3 -20.40 -1.40 11.21
N ALA A 4 -20.83 -2.63 11.13
CA ALA A 4 -20.07 -3.65 10.42
C ALA A 4 -19.98 -3.35 8.93
N ASN A 5 -21.10 -2.89 8.35
CA ASN A 5 -21.10 -2.49 6.95
C ASN A 5 -20.20 -1.30 6.69
N LYS A 6 -20.18 -0.38 7.64
CA LYS A 6 -19.32 0.79 7.55
C LYS A 6 -17.85 0.39 7.53
N CYS A 7 -17.46 -0.55 8.36
CA CYS A 7 -16.08 -1.03 8.38
C CYS A 7 -15.69 -1.68 7.06
N GLN A 8 -16.57 -2.49 6.50
CA GLN A 8 -16.32 -3.12 5.21
C GLN A 8 -16.26 -2.09 4.10
N LYS A 9 -17.13 -1.12 4.15
CA LYS A 9 -17.16 -0.05 3.18
C LYS A 9 -15.87 0.78 3.25
N ASP A 10 -15.42 1.07 4.47
CA ASP A 10 -14.17 1.81 4.66
C ASP A 10 -13.00 1.06 4.08
N ARG A 11 -12.97 -0.27 4.21
CA ARG A 11 -11.90 -1.07 3.63
C ARG A 11 -11.90 -1.02 2.12
N LYS A 12 -13.09 -1.04 1.50
CA LYS A 12 -13.20 -0.94 0.05
C LYS A 12 -12.79 0.43 -0.43
N GLU A 13 -13.02 1.43 0.41
CA GLU A 13 -12.74 2.81 0.05
C GLU A 13 -11.51 3.34 0.77
N LEU A 14 -10.49 2.52 0.90
CA LEU A 14 -9.24 2.98 1.49
C LEU A 14 -8.74 4.21 0.76
N PRO A 15 -8.25 5.20 1.49
CA PRO A 15 -7.77 6.42 0.88
C PRO A 15 -6.54 6.15 0.03
N ARG A 16 -6.30 7.07 -0.88
CA ARG A 16 -5.18 6.97 -1.77
C ARG A 16 -3.87 7.20 -1.03
N ILE A 17 -2.93 6.32 -1.26
CA ILE A 17 -1.61 6.38 -0.64
C ILE A 17 -0.63 6.93 -1.67
N SER A 18 0.07 8.01 -1.33
CA SER A 18 1.06 8.59 -2.22
C SER A 18 2.31 7.70 -2.28
N ASP A 19 3.15 7.89 -3.28
CA ASP A 19 4.37 7.12 -3.41
C ASP A 19 5.25 7.26 -2.17
N ALA A 20 5.35 8.47 -1.63
CA ALA A 20 6.13 8.70 -0.41
C ALA A 20 5.51 7.96 0.78
N GLU A 21 4.19 8.01 0.90
CA GLU A 21 3.49 7.32 1.96
C GLU A 21 3.64 5.80 1.85
N TRP A 22 3.68 5.26 0.62
CA TRP A 22 3.90 3.84 0.41
C TRP A 22 5.23 3.39 1.02
N LYS A 23 6.28 4.20 0.88
CA LYS A 23 7.58 3.86 1.44
C LYS A 23 7.50 3.73 2.97
N VAL A 24 6.79 4.63 3.62
CA VAL A 24 6.61 4.58 5.07
C VAL A 24 5.77 3.37 5.48
N MET A 25 4.66 3.12 4.76
CA MET A 25 3.80 1.99 5.07
C MET A 25 4.54 0.65 4.93
N LYS A 26 5.39 0.51 3.92
CA LYS A 26 6.16 -0.72 3.74
C LYS A 26 7.06 -0.99 4.94
N VAL A 27 7.66 0.05 5.51
CA VAL A 27 8.47 -0.10 6.72
C VAL A 27 7.58 -0.52 7.89
N ALA A 28 6.40 0.10 8.01
CA ALA A 28 5.47 -0.22 9.09
C ALA A 28 5.01 -1.68 9.02
N TRP A 29 4.69 -2.16 7.83
CA TRP A 29 4.30 -3.57 7.67
C TRP A 29 5.45 -4.52 7.97
N ALA A 30 6.66 -4.17 7.57
CA ALA A 30 7.82 -5.02 7.81
C ALA A 30 8.17 -5.12 9.29
N LEU A 31 8.09 -4.01 10.01
CA LEU A 31 8.46 -3.96 11.43
C LEU A 31 7.29 -4.23 12.37
N LYS A 32 6.06 -4.16 11.86
CA LYS A 32 4.80 -4.34 12.60
C LYS A 32 4.47 -3.15 13.49
N THR A 33 5.43 -2.62 14.22
CA THR A 33 5.33 -1.36 14.94
C THR A 33 6.57 -0.56 14.57
N VAL A 34 6.42 0.75 14.44
CA VAL A 34 7.51 1.58 13.97
C VAL A 34 7.48 2.96 14.61
N THR A 35 8.66 3.45 14.97
CA THR A 35 8.81 4.86 15.39
C THR A 35 9.31 5.64 14.18
N ALA A 36 9.18 6.97 14.25
CA ALA A 36 9.67 7.81 13.16
C ALA A 36 11.17 7.63 12.94
N LYS A 37 11.94 7.48 14.03
CA LYS A 37 13.38 7.25 13.92
C LYS A 37 13.70 5.96 13.19
N GLN A 38 12.96 4.89 13.52
CA GLN A 38 13.16 3.61 12.84
C GLN A 38 12.87 3.72 11.35
N ALA A 39 11.86 4.49 10.99
CA ALA A 39 11.52 4.69 9.59
C ALA A 39 12.62 5.47 8.87
N VAL A 40 13.18 6.49 9.51
CA VAL A 40 14.30 7.24 8.94
C VAL A 40 15.47 6.29 8.65
N GLU A 41 15.80 5.45 9.63
CA GLU A 41 16.92 4.50 9.48
C GLU A 41 16.65 3.49 8.36
N ALA A 42 15.44 2.96 8.33
CA ALA A 42 15.07 1.96 7.33
C ALA A 42 15.09 2.52 5.91
N LEU A 43 14.78 3.81 5.75
CA LEU A 43 14.72 4.44 4.44
C LEU A 43 15.97 5.24 4.09
N ALA A 44 17.00 5.22 4.95
CA ALA A 44 18.18 6.05 4.79
C ALA A 44 18.93 5.80 3.48
N HIS A 45 18.95 4.55 3.00
CA HIS A 45 19.67 4.20 1.77
C HIS A 45 18.83 4.47 0.51
N ASP A 46 17.56 4.73 0.68
CA ASP A 46 16.63 4.94 -0.44
C ASP A 46 16.23 6.41 -0.58
N THR A 47 16.13 7.10 0.54
CA THR A 47 15.72 8.51 0.55
C THR A 47 16.65 9.32 1.43
N ALA A 48 16.69 10.63 1.17
CA ALA A 48 17.41 11.57 2.04
C ALA A 48 16.46 12.25 3.02
N TRP A 49 15.33 11.64 3.30
CA TRP A 49 14.30 12.24 4.15
C TRP A 49 14.77 12.38 5.57
N LYS A 50 14.50 13.56 6.13
CA LYS A 50 14.79 13.85 7.52
C LYS A 50 13.62 13.41 8.39
N LEU A 51 13.86 13.39 9.70
CA LEU A 51 12.88 12.99 10.68
C LEU A 51 11.55 13.76 10.50
N GLN A 52 11.64 15.06 10.28
CA GLN A 52 10.45 15.88 10.14
C GLN A 52 9.60 15.47 8.94
N THR A 53 10.23 15.14 7.84
CA THR A 53 9.52 14.65 6.65
C THR A 53 8.77 13.36 6.95
N ILE A 54 9.45 12.43 7.62
CA ILE A 54 8.83 11.15 8.00
C ILE A 54 7.66 11.39 8.95
N GLN A 55 7.84 12.26 9.94
CA GLN A 55 6.76 12.57 10.88
C GLN A 55 5.53 13.14 10.18
N THR A 56 5.75 14.00 9.19
CA THR A 56 4.66 14.56 8.40
C THR A 56 3.91 13.48 7.64
N LEU A 57 4.66 12.56 7.02
CA LEU A 57 4.04 11.45 6.28
C LEU A 57 3.26 10.54 7.21
N MET A 58 3.81 10.24 8.39
CA MET A 58 3.14 9.42 9.38
C MET A 58 1.86 10.07 9.89
N THR A 59 1.90 11.38 10.13
CA THR A 59 0.72 12.13 10.55
C THR A 59 -0.38 12.05 9.50
N ARG A 60 -0.02 12.19 8.23
CA ARG A 60 -0.98 12.06 7.14
C ARG A 60 -1.60 10.66 7.11
N LEU A 61 -0.77 9.64 7.31
CA LEU A 61 -1.26 8.26 7.32
C LEU A 61 -2.19 8.01 8.51
N VAL A 62 -1.93 8.61 9.65
CA VAL A 62 -2.83 8.52 10.79
C VAL A 62 -4.16 9.19 10.46
N LEU A 63 -4.14 10.36 9.85
CA LEU A 63 -5.35 11.07 9.47
C LEU A 63 -6.15 10.29 8.42
N LYS A 64 -5.47 9.54 7.57
CA LYS A 64 -6.13 8.70 6.58
C LYS A 64 -6.67 7.40 7.16
N GLY A 65 -6.39 7.12 8.43
CA GLY A 65 -6.86 5.89 9.06
C GLY A 65 -6.04 4.66 8.73
N LEU A 66 -4.83 4.84 8.23
CA LEU A 66 -3.95 3.73 7.82
C LEU A 66 -2.92 3.37 8.89
N LEU A 67 -2.62 4.29 9.80
CA LEU A 67 -1.76 4.04 10.95
C LEU A 67 -2.46 4.49 12.22
N ALA A 68 -2.24 3.74 13.30
CA ALA A 68 -2.63 4.16 14.64
C ALA A 68 -1.38 4.67 15.34
N ALA A 69 -1.50 5.77 16.06
CA ALA A 69 -0.39 6.35 16.80
C ALA A 69 -0.61 6.13 18.30
N ASP A 70 0.36 5.50 18.95
CA ASP A 70 0.38 5.37 20.39
C ASP A 70 1.32 6.43 20.93
N LYS A 71 0.76 7.44 21.58
CA LYS A 71 1.50 8.58 22.11
C LYS A 71 1.79 8.48 23.59
N SER A 72 1.56 7.32 24.19
CA SER A 72 1.75 7.15 25.62
C SER A 72 3.22 7.15 26.04
N ALA A 73 4.12 6.78 25.12
CA ALA A 73 5.55 6.81 25.38
C ALA A 73 6.17 8.10 24.85
N ARG A 74 7.42 8.33 25.22
CA ARG A 74 8.17 9.50 24.75
C ARG A 74 8.25 9.50 23.22
N GLU A 75 8.58 8.36 22.61
CA GLU A 75 8.54 8.20 21.18
C GLU A 75 7.18 7.63 20.82
N HIS A 76 6.53 8.25 19.84
CA HIS A 76 5.26 7.74 19.35
C HIS A 76 5.49 6.45 18.56
N ILE A 77 4.66 5.47 18.81
CA ILE A 77 4.74 4.17 18.13
C ILE A 77 3.56 4.07 17.18
N PHE A 78 3.84 3.73 15.94
CA PHE A 78 2.82 3.64 14.90
C PHE A 78 2.60 2.19 14.50
N THR A 79 1.35 1.83 14.30
CA THR A 79 0.95 0.47 13.95
C THR A 79 0.00 0.50 12.76
N PRO A 80 0.22 -0.34 11.73
CA PRO A 80 -0.69 -0.36 10.58
C PRO A 80 -2.09 -0.79 10.98
N LEU A 81 -3.10 -0.08 10.45
CA LEU A 81 -4.51 -0.41 10.64
C LEU A 81 -5.08 -1.18 9.46
N ALA A 82 -4.40 -1.16 8.32
CA ALA A 82 -4.78 -1.92 7.14
C ALA A 82 -3.60 -2.79 6.75
N THR A 83 -3.89 -3.96 6.19
CA THR A 83 -2.83 -4.86 5.74
C THR A 83 -2.25 -4.39 4.41
N GLU A 84 -1.05 -4.86 4.11
CA GLU A 84 -0.41 -4.58 2.84
C GLU A 84 -1.27 -5.09 1.69
N GLN A 85 -1.84 -6.28 1.85
CA GLN A 85 -2.71 -6.86 0.83
C GLN A 85 -3.95 -6.02 0.58
N GLU A 86 -4.58 -5.53 1.64
CA GLU A 86 -5.75 -4.65 1.50
C GLU A 86 -5.40 -3.39 0.73
N CYS A 87 -4.26 -2.78 1.06
CA CYS A 87 -3.83 -1.55 0.41
C CYS A 87 -3.44 -1.79 -1.05
N ARG A 88 -2.77 -2.90 -1.34
CA ARG A 88 -2.41 -3.26 -2.71
C ARG A 88 -3.66 -3.48 -3.56
N ARG A 89 -4.65 -4.17 -2.99
CA ARG A 89 -5.90 -4.44 -3.69
C ARG A 89 -6.61 -3.13 -4.03
N ALA A 90 -6.73 -2.24 -3.04
CA ALA A 90 -7.39 -0.96 -3.25
C ALA A 90 -6.66 -0.12 -4.30
N ALA A 91 -5.34 -0.08 -4.24
CA ALA A 91 -4.53 0.67 -5.19
C ALA A 91 -4.67 0.13 -6.61
N SER A 92 -4.69 -1.20 -6.74
CA SER A 92 -4.84 -1.84 -8.05
C SER A 92 -6.17 -1.50 -8.70
N HIS A 93 -7.25 -1.63 -7.94
CA HIS A 93 -8.59 -1.32 -8.46
C HIS A 93 -8.71 0.16 -8.82
N SER A 94 -8.20 1.03 -7.98
CA SER A 94 -8.27 2.47 -8.22
C SER A 94 -7.48 2.84 -9.48
N PHE A 95 -6.28 2.31 -9.62
CA PHE A 95 -5.43 2.59 -10.77
C PHE A 95 -6.08 2.12 -12.07
N LEU A 96 -6.56 0.88 -12.06
CA LEU A 96 -7.20 0.30 -13.22
C LEU A 96 -8.42 1.12 -13.65
N ALA A 97 -9.24 1.51 -12.69
CA ALA A 97 -10.44 2.30 -12.98
C ALA A 97 -10.09 3.67 -13.54
N ARG A 98 -9.10 4.36 -12.94
CA ARG A 98 -8.76 5.72 -13.35
C ARG A 98 -8.01 5.79 -14.68
N VAL A 99 -7.11 4.87 -14.90
CA VAL A 99 -6.19 4.98 -16.04
C VAL A 99 -6.62 4.12 -17.21
N PHE A 100 -7.22 2.98 -16.94
CA PHE A 100 -7.60 2.00 -17.98
C PHE A 100 -9.09 1.74 -18.04
N ASP A 101 -9.89 2.60 -17.42
CA ASP A 101 -11.36 2.50 -17.47
C ASP A 101 -11.88 1.12 -17.06
N GLY A 102 -11.15 0.46 -16.14
CA GLY A 102 -11.52 -0.85 -15.65
C GLY A 102 -11.13 -2.01 -16.53
N GLU A 103 -10.44 -1.75 -17.64
CA GLU A 103 -10.09 -2.81 -18.61
C GLU A 103 -8.72 -3.41 -18.30
N ILE A 104 -8.71 -4.71 -18.02
CA ILE A 104 -7.50 -5.41 -17.63
C ILE A 104 -6.56 -5.66 -18.80
N ALA A 105 -7.09 -6.06 -19.95
CA ALA A 105 -6.23 -6.44 -21.08
C ALA A 105 -5.34 -5.30 -21.57
N PRO A 106 -5.84 -4.07 -21.75
CA PRO A 106 -4.96 -2.96 -22.14
C PRO A 106 -3.90 -2.67 -21.09
N PHE A 107 -4.24 -2.83 -19.80
CA PHE A 107 -3.27 -2.61 -18.74
C PHE A 107 -2.13 -3.61 -18.82
N VAL A 108 -2.46 -4.88 -18.95
CA VAL A 108 -1.45 -5.95 -19.06
C VAL A 108 -0.59 -5.74 -20.29
N ALA A 109 -1.21 -5.42 -21.44
CA ALA A 109 -0.48 -5.16 -22.67
C ALA A 109 0.52 -4.01 -22.49
N CYS A 110 0.09 -2.94 -21.82
CA CYS A 110 0.95 -1.80 -21.57
C CYS A 110 2.14 -2.17 -20.69
N LEU A 111 1.91 -2.96 -19.66
CA LEU A 111 2.98 -3.41 -18.77
C LEU A 111 4.02 -4.24 -19.51
N LEU A 112 3.59 -5.03 -20.47
CA LEU A 112 4.46 -5.99 -21.13
C LEU A 112 5.17 -5.44 -22.36
N GLU A 113 4.89 -4.21 -22.75
CA GLU A 113 5.55 -3.60 -23.92
C GLU A 113 7.07 -3.60 -23.82
N ARG A 114 7.59 -3.34 -22.62
CA ARG A 114 9.04 -3.23 -22.41
C ARG A 114 9.60 -4.30 -21.50
N LYS A 115 8.75 -5.14 -20.95
CA LYS A 115 9.19 -6.16 -20.03
C LYS A 115 9.05 -7.54 -20.65
N LYS A 116 10.18 -8.26 -20.75
CA LYS A 116 10.16 -9.65 -21.18
C LYS A 116 9.91 -10.53 -19.98
N LEU A 117 8.90 -11.36 -20.07
CA LEU A 117 8.58 -12.28 -18.99
C LEU A 117 9.43 -13.56 -19.12
N THR A 118 9.85 -14.06 -17.97
CA THR A 118 10.48 -15.38 -17.92
C THR A 118 9.41 -16.45 -18.12
N ARG A 119 9.85 -17.66 -18.46
CA ARG A 119 8.92 -18.77 -18.59
C ARG A 119 8.15 -19.03 -17.30
N LYS A 120 8.83 -18.85 -16.17
CA LYS A 120 8.21 -19.02 -14.86
C LYS A 120 7.11 -17.99 -14.65
N GLU A 121 7.38 -16.72 -14.99
CA GLU A 121 6.39 -15.67 -14.86
C GLU A 121 5.18 -15.88 -15.75
N VAL A 122 5.42 -16.33 -16.99
CA VAL A 122 4.33 -16.66 -17.91
C VAL A 122 3.46 -17.77 -17.34
N ALA A 123 4.09 -18.81 -16.79
CA ALA A 123 3.36 -19.92 -16.20
C ALA A 123 2.52 -19.49 -15.02
N GLU A 124 3.08 -18.64 -14.15
CA GLU A 124 2.36 -18.12 -13.00
C GLU A 124 1.15 -17.28 -13.42
N LEU A 125 1.33 -16.41 -14.40
CA LEU A 125 0.25 -15.56 -14.90
C LEU A 125 -0.84 -16.40 -15.56
N ARG A 126 -0.42 -17.39 -16.33
CA ARG A 126 -1.39 -18.28 -16.99
C ARG A 126 -2.23 -19.01 -15.96
N ARG A 127 -1.60 -19.50 -14.89
CA ARG A 127 -2.30 -20.17 -13.82
C ARG A 127 -3.32 -19.25 -13.14
N ILE A 128 -2.91 -18.01 -12.84
CA ILE A 128 -3.79 -17.04 -12.22
C ILE A 128 -5.01 -16.76 -13.09
N LEU A 129 -4.78 -16.60 -14.39
CA LEU A 129 -5.87 -16.33 -15.31
C LEU A 129 -6.85 -17.49 -15.41
N GLU A 130 -6.32 -18.71 -15.42
CA GLU A 130 -7.16 -19.90 -15.49
C GLU A 130 -7.99 -20.10 -14.24
N GLU A 131 -7.41 -19.81 -13.07
CA GLU A 131 -8.15 -19.90 -11.80
C GLU A 131 -9.30 -18.91 -11.72
N LYS A 132 -9.18 -17.77 -12.40
CA LYS A 132 -10.23 -16.75 -12.39
C LYS A 132 -11.26 -16.91 -13.48
N ALA A 133 -11.00 -17.77 -14.45
CA ALA A 133 -11.94 -18.00 -15.53
C ALA A 133 -13.16 -18.78 -15.00
N PRO A 134 -14.39 -18.50 -15.50
CA PRO A 134 -15.59 -19.21 -15.08
C PRO A 134 -15.59 -20.66 -15.50
#